data_abe88a624703648240a827cd172c96cb
#
_entry.id   abe88a624703648240a827cd172c96cb
#
_cell.length_a   1.000
_cell.length_b   1.000
_cell.length_c   1.000
_cell.angle_alpha   90.00
_cell.angle_beta   90.00
_cell.angle_gamma   90.00
#
_symmetry.space_group_name_H-M   'P 1'
#
loop_
_entity.id
_entity.type
_entity.pdbx_description
1 polymer ?
#
loop_
_entity_poly.entity_id
_entity_poly.type
_entity_poly.pdbx_seq_one_letter_code
_entity_poly.pdbx_strand_id
1 'polypeptide(L)'
;MAPKSVIIVGGSVAGLLQGLQLKRNGSNVIVLEQDPSKDRHSHESGVSIGPTVVSLLEKYDATGRPAAIPTQFMSAAWRKRLRVVNTSWRHNMSNWGCLYLILRANFDGMASETVPCPPASKPGDGKVEYRGGKRVTGVSYNPEKGLVRVQFVDVTSAEESSVSAEMVIAADGVHSTVRKLLQIPTRETYAGYIGWRGTVPEHLLSKQTIEYFSNRLNFTLMRGTYFISYLIPTETGHVEQGKRLLNWVWYYVVPDGSPEMTSIFTDINGRVHQNTVPQGLVNPEVWAGQVARFLPQMIAPLAEVVSKTPRPFVTKVGEAECSTPSVYDGRLVLVGDAFTTFRSHLGMASEQAARHVLQMDRVWRGEITQRERDDEAILYAKRLVLLNRLIGLTGLGWIWAFLKTAVTYISLMTRHKLGRVRIL
;
A
#
# COMPACT_ATOMS: atom_id res chain seq x y z
N MET A 1 -7.87 -6.76 -26.91
CA MET A 1 -7.70 -8.12 -26.33
C MET A 1 -6.57 -8.08 -25.32
N ALA A 2 -6.67 -8.87 -24.23
CA ALA A 2 -5.58 -9.01 -23.28
C ALA A 2 -4.32 -9.60 -23.95
N PRO A 3 -3.08 -9.19 -23.54
CA PRO A 3 -1.84 -9.73 -24.07
C PRO A 3 -1.72 -11.22 -23.74
N LYS A 4 -1.11 -12.00 -24.64
CA LYS A 4 -0.91 -13.45 -24.44
C LYS A 4 0.17 -13.76 -23.42
N SER A 5 1.19 -12.92 -23.32
CA SER A 5 2.31 -13.07 -22.39
C SER A 5 2.59 -11.79 -21.63
N VAL A 6 2.74 -11.88 -20.30
CA VAL A 6 2.97 -10.73 -19.42
C VAL A 6 4.05 -11.04 -18.40
N ILE A 7 4.96 -10.10 -18.18
CA ILE A 7 5.87 -10.09 -17.05
C ILE A 7 5.40 -9.05 -16.04
N ILE A 8 5.30 -9.42 -14.78
CA ILE A 8 5.02 -8.49 -13.69
C ILE A 8 6.29 -8.36 -12.84
N VAL A 9 6.78 -7.15 -12.68
CA VAL A 9 7.90 -6.83 -11.80
C VAL A 9 7.35 -6.37 -10.46
N GLY A 10 7.59 -7.17 -9.42
CA GLY A 10 7.05 -6.96 -8.06
C GLY A 10 5.82 -7.81 -7.77
N GLY A 11 5.98 -8.76 -6.86
CA GLY A 11 4.99 -9.78 -6.50
C GLY A 11 4.16 -9.44 -5.24
N SER A 12 3.93 -8.16 -4.95
CA SER A 12 3.06 -7.71 -3.86
C SER A 12 1.60 -7.53 -4.33
N VAL A 13 0.76 -6.94 -3.48
CA VAL A 13 -0.69 -6.78 -3.72
C VAL A 13 -0.99 -6.19 -5.11
N ALA A 14 -0.28 -5.15 -5.53
CA ALA A 14 -0.50 -4.53 -6.84
C ALA A 14 -0.20 -5.49 -8.00
N GLY A 15 0.93 -6.19 -7.96
CA GLY A 15 1.30 -7.17 -8.98
C GLY A 15 0.38 -8.39 -9.00
N LEU A 16 0.01 -8.90 -7.82
CA LEU A 16 -0.87 -10.06 -7.71
C LEU A 16 -2.30 -9.77 -8.17
N LEU A 17 -2.87 -8.58 -7.91
CA LEU A 17 -4.17 -8.18 -8.42
C LEU A 17 -4.18 -8.13 -9.96
N GLN A 18 -3.14 -7.56 -10.57
CA GLN A 18 -2.96 -7.55 -12.03
C GLN A 18 -2.79 -8.99 -12.57
N GLY A 19 -1.91 -9.77 -11.91
CA GLY A 19 -1.62 -11.14 -12.32
C GLY A 19 -2.85 -12.05 -12.26
N LEU A 20 -3.68 -11.89 -11.24
CA LEU A 20 -4.89 -12.70 -11.07
C LEU A 20 -5.91 -12.40 -12.19
N GLN A 21 -6.14 -11.12 -12.51
CA GLN A 21 -7.01 -10.76 -13.63
C GLN A 21 -6.48 -11.31 -14.97
N LEU A 22 -5.18 -11.14 -15.23
CA LEU A 22 -4.55 -11.63 -16.45
C LEU A 22 -4.65 -13.15 -16.57
N LYS A 23 -4.38 -13.89 -15.49
CA LYS A 23 -4.59 -15.33 -15.41
C LYS A 23 -6.02 -15.70 -15.83
N ARG A 24 -7.03 -15.04 -15.25
CA ARG A 24 -8.45 -15.28 -15.56
C ARG A 24 -8.84 -14.89 -17.00
N ASN A 25 -8.09 -13.99 -17.61
CA ASN A 25 -8.24 -13.61 -19.02
C ASN A 25 -7.47 -14.54 -19.99
N GLY A 26 -6.84 -15.61 -19.49
CA GLY A 26 -6.09 -16.58 -20.29
C GLY A 26 -4.66 -16.17 -20.66
N SER A 27 -4.12 -15.08 -20.10
CA SER A 27 -2.74 -14.64 -20.31
C SER A 27 -1.75 -15.50 -19.52
N ASN A 28 -0.60 -15.81 -20.15
CA ASN A 28 0.53 -16.42 -19.44
C ASN A 28 1.28 -15.33 -18.67
N VAL A 29 1.47 -15.51 -17.36
CA VAL A 29 2.02 -14.48 -16.47
C VAL A 29 3.23 -14.99 -15.71
N ILE A 30 4.33 -14.25 -15.77
CA ILE A 30 5.51 -14.47 -14.93
C ILE A 30 5.63 -13.29 -13.97
N VAL A 31 5.61 -13.55 -12.68
CA VAL A 31 5.94 -12.57 -11.64
C VAL A 31 7.41 -12.70 -11.26
N LEU A 32 8.15 -11.60 -11.30
CA LEU A 32 9.52 -11.50 -10.82
C LEU A 32 9.52 -10.70 -9.51
N GLU A 33 9.90 -11.35 -8.40
CA GLU A 33 9.96 -10.74 -7.08
C GLU A 33 11.37 -10.84 -6.52
N GLN A 34 11.92 -9.74 -6.01
CA GLN A 34 13.29 -9.71 -5.50
C GLN A 34 13.48 -10.42 -4.17
N ASP A 35 12.43 -10.48 -3.34
CA ASP A 35 12.47 -11.19 -2.08
C ASP A 35 12.46 -12.71 -2.33
N PRO A 36 13.49 -13.45 -1.87
CA PRO A 36 13.57 -14.90 -2.06
C PRO A 36 12.67 -15.66 -1.08
N SER A 37 12.19 -15.02 -0.02
CA SER A 37 11.40 -15.70 1.02
C SER A 37 10.05 -16.15 0.47
N LYS A 38 9.70 -17.41 0.78
CA LYS A 38 8.39 -17.98 0.43
C LYS A 38 7.28 -17.27 1.20
N ASP A 39 7.51 -17.08 2.49
CA ASP A 39 6.61 -16.40 3.41
C ASP A 39 7.16 -15.00 3.66
N ARG A 40 6.70 -14.03 2.89
CA ARG A 40 7.10 -12.65 3.07
C ARG A 40 6.57 -12.15 4.41
N HIS A 41 7.49 -11.86 5.31
CA HIS A 41 7.12 -11.27 6.59
C HIS A 41 6.56 -9.87 6.35
N SER A 42 5.27 -9.72 6.62
CA SER A 42 4.70 -8.39 6.79
C SER A 42 5.11 -7.87 8.17
N HIS A 43 5.22 -6.57 8.31
CA HIS A 43 5.33 -5.98 9.65
C HIS A 43 3.96 -5.94 10.35
N GLU A 44 3.13 -6.96 10.13
CA GLU A 44 1.72 -6.99 10.56
C GLU A 44 0.99 -5.69 10.19
N SER A 45 1.38 -5.09 9.06
CA SER A 45 0.91 -3.77 8.67
C SER A 45 -0.54 -3.80 8.22
N GLY A 46 -1.34 -2.93 8.81
CA GLY A 46 -2.71 -2.73 8.38
C GLY A 46 -2.79 -2.11 6.99
N VAL A 47 -3.69 -2.62 6.18
CA VAL A 47 -4.00 -2.14 4.84
C VAL A 47 -5.52 -1.93 4.73
N SER A 48 -5.94 -0.81 4.18
CA SER A 48 -7.35 -0.59 3.84
C SER A 48 -7.65 -1.18 2.48
N ILE A 49 -8.73 -1.92 2.35
CA ILE A 49 -9.24 -2.40 1.06
C ILE A 49 -10.54 -1.67 0.73
N GLY A 50 -10.49 -0.85 -0.32
CA GLY A 50 -11.61 -0.06 -0.79
C GLY A 50 -12.57 -0.87 -1.66
N PRO A 51 -13.63 -0.24 -2.18
CA PRO A 51 -14.68 -0.93 -2.92
C PRO A 51 -14.20 -1.62 -4.19
N THR A 52 -13.17 -1.09 -4.87
CA THR A 52 -12.61 -1.74 -6.07
C THR A 52 -11.87 -3.03 -5.73
N VAL A 53 -11.08 -3.03 -4.63
CA VAL A 53 -10.42 -4.25 -4.15
C VAL A 53 -11.44 -5.30 -3.76
N VAL A 54 -12.50 -4.89 -3.02
CA VAL A 54 -13.59 -5.80 -2.62
C VAL A 54 -14.24 -6.42 -3.85
N SER A 55 -14.60 -5.61 -4.85
CA SER A 55 -15.21 -6.10 -6.10
C SER A 55 -14.30 -7.08 -6.86
N LEU A 56 -12.98 -6.83 -6.88
CA LEU A 56 -12.04 -7.78 -7.50
C LEU A 56 -11.93 -9.08 -6.71
N LEU A 57 -11.94 -9.02 -5.37
CA LEU A 57 -11.94 -10.22 -4.55
C LEU A 57 -13.25 -11.01 -4.73
N GLU A 58 -14.42 -10.35 -4.70
CA GLU A 58 -15.71 -11.01 -4.98
C GLU A 58 -15.72 -11.71 -6.34
N LYS A 59 -15.06 -11.14 -7.34
CA LYS A 59 -14.99 -11.71 -8.69
C LYS A 59 -14.00 -12.85 -8.83
N TYR A 60 -12.85 -12.75 -8.18
CA TYR A 60 -11.69 -13.61 -8.48
C TYR A 60 -11.25 -14.50 -7.32
N ASP A 61 -11.54 -14.16 -6.06
CA ASP A 61 -11.17 -14.99 -4.93
C ASP A 61 -12.04 -16.24 -4.85
N ALA A 62 -11.39 -17.38 -4.75
CA ALA A 62 -12.01 -18.69 -4.59
C ALA A 62 -11.56 -19.41 -3.30
N THR A 63 -10.84 -18.70 -2.41
CA THR A 63 -10.35 -19.28 -1.15
C THR A 63 -11.43 -19.40 -0.09
N GLY A 64 -12.47 -18.55 -0.19
CA GLY A 64 -13.52 -18.44 0.84
C GLY A 64 -13.01 -17.87 2.17
N ARG A 65 -11.80 -17.32 2.21
CA ARG A 65 -11.22 -16.76 3.43
C ARG A 65 -11.58 -15.29 3.60
N PRO A 66 -11.92 -14.84 4.82
CA PRO A 66 -12.19 -13.44 5.07
C PRO A 66 -10.89 -12.62 4.91
N ALA A 67 -10.87 -11.72 3.94
CA ALA A 67 -9.69 -10.89 3.66
C ALA A 67 -9.58 -9.67 4.58
N ALA A 68 -10.66 -9.27 5.28
CA ALA A 68 -10.68 -8.03 6.04
C ALA A 68 -11.76 -8.02 7.15
N ILE A 69 -11.65 -7.08 8.04
CA ILE A 69 -12.66 -6.74 9.05
C ILE A 69 -13.39 -5.47 8.58
N PRO A 70 -14.72 -5.53 8.36
CA PRO A 70 -15.49 -4.35 7.99
C PRO A 70 -15.60 -3.38 9.18
N THR A 71 -15.46 -2.09 8.92
CA THR A 71 -15.75 -1.02 9.87
C THR A 71 -16.94 -0.22 9.39
N GLN A 72 -17.87 0.09 10.30
CA GLN A 72 -19.09 0.84 9.97
C GLN A 72 -18.94 2.33 10.22
N PHE A 73 -18.04 2.72 11.12
CA PHE A 73 -17.93 4.09 11.59
C PHE A 73 -16.53 4.64 11.44
N MET A 74 -16.46 5.93 11.18
CA MET A 74 -15.27 6.74 11.42
C MET A 74 -15.50 7.57 12.69
N SER A 75 -14.53 7.59 13.60
CA SER A 75 -14.60 8.39 14.81
C SER A 75 -13.38 9.28 14.97
N ALA A 76 -13.57 10.44 15.59
CA ALA A 76 -12.49 11.34 15.94
C ALA A 76 -12.55 11.67 17.43
N ALA A 77 -11.42 11.50 18.14
CA ALA A 77 -11.22 11.94 19.49
C ALA A 77 -10.37 13.22 19.48
N TRP A 78 -10.85 14.24 20.18
CA TRP A 78 -10.11 15.49 20.36
C TRP A 78 -10.14 15.85 21.83
N ARG A 79 -8.99 16.01 22.47
CA ARG A 79 -8.89 16.33 23.91
C ARG A 79 -9.83 15.49 24.78
N LYS A 80 -9.80 14.18 24.60
CA LYS A 80 -10.64 13.19 25.32
C LYS A 80 -12.14 13.23 24.97
N ARG A 81 -12.56 13.98 23.94
CA ARG A 81 -13.94 13.95 23.44
C ARG A 81 -14.03 13.07 22.20
N LEU A 82 -14.79 12.01 22.30
CA LEU A 82 -15.08 11.14 21.17
C LEU A 82 -16.27 11.70 20.38
N ARG A 83 -16.08 11.87 19.07
CA ARG A 83 -17.17 12.11 18.12
C ARG A 83 -17.23 10.93 17.16
N VAL A 84 -18.42 10.33 17.03
CA VAL A 84 -18.67 9.27 16.05
C VAL A 84 -19.29 9.91 14.81
N VAL A 85 -18.65 9.71 13.67
CA VAL A 85 -19.18 10.12 12.38
C VAL A 85 -19.61 8.85 11.65
N ASN A 86 -20.91 8.73 11.36
CA ASN A 86 -21.42 7.66 10.52
C ASN A 86 -21.05 7.99 9.07
N THR A 87 -20.16 7.19 8.47
CA THR A 87 -19.78 7.36 7.08
C THR A 87 -20.61 6.44 6.19
N SER A 88 -21.07 6.96 5.06
CA SER A 88 -21.61 6.13 3.98
C SER A 88 -20.54 5.24 3.33
N TRP A 89 -19.30 5.43 3.68
CA TRP A 89 -18.15 4.65 3.26
C TRP A 89 -17.85 3.58 4.30
N ARG A 90 -18.09 2.33 3.94
CA ARG A 90 -17.59 1.20 4.70
C ARG A 90 -16.10 1.06 4.41
N HIS A 91 -15.31 1.09 5.46
CA HIS A 91 -13.90 0.74 5.39
C HIS A 91 -13.74 -0.75 5.69
N ASN A 92 -12.96 -1.44 4.88
CA ASN A 92 -12.57 -2.81 5.18
C ASN A 92 -11.08 -2.79 5.52
N MET A 93 -10.76 -3.22 6.74
CA MET A 93 -9.40 -3.20 7.26
C MET A 93 -8.81 -4.59 7.20
N SER A 94 -7.72 -4.72 6.46
CA SER A 94 -7.00 -5.97 6.24
C SER A 94 -5.60 -5.93 6.87
N ASN A 95 -4.97 -7.07 6.93
CA ASN A 95 -3.55 -7.23 7.17
C ASN A 95 -2.87 -7.47 5.81
N TRP A 96 -1.73 -6.83 5.56
CA TRP A 96 -1.03 -6.97 4.30
C TRP A 96 -0.64 -8.43 4.02
N GLY A 97 -0.13 -9.15 5.04
CA GLY A 97 0.24 -10.56 4.91
C GLY A 97 -0.94 -11.46 4.60
N CYS A 98 -2.06 -11.29 5.31
CA CYS A 98 -3.30 -12.02 5.05
C CYS A 98 -3.79 -11.81 3.61
N LEU A 99 -3.87 -10.56 3.15
CA LEU A 99 -4.29 -10.23 1.78
C LEU A 99 -3.32 -10.82 0.74
N TYR A 100 -2.01 -10.72 0.99
CA TYR A 100 -0.98 -11.29 0.12
C TYR A 100 -1.12 -12.80 -0.03
N LEU A 101 -1.31 -13.53 1.07
CA LEU A 101 -1.45 -14.98 1.07
C LEU A 101 -2.73 -15.47 0.38
N ILE A 102 -3.84 -14.74 0.53
CA ILE A 102 -5.08 -14.98 -0.21
C ILE A 102 -4.87 -14.78 -1.72
N LEU A 103 -4.21 -13.70 -2.12
CA LEU A 103 -3.93 -13.43 -3.53
C LEU A 103 -2.97 -14.46 -4.13
N ARG A 104 -1.93 -14.91 -3.40
CA ARG A 104 -1.01 -15.97 -3.83
C ARG A 104 -1.70 -17.31 -4.01
N ALA A 105 -2.57 -17.68 -3.07
CA ALA A 105 -3.35 -18.92 -3.19
C ALA A 105 -4.20 -18.94 -4.47
N ASN A 106 -4.83 -17.83 -4.84
CA ASN A 106 -5.61 -17.70 -6.08
C ASN A 106 -4.71 -17.60 -7.33
N PHE A 107 -3.56 -16.94 -7.24
CA PHE A 107 -2.68 -16.73 -8.39
C PHE A 107 -1.95 -18.01 -8.79
N ASP A 108 -1.10 -18.52 -7.93
CA ASP A 108 -0.20 -19.64 -8.22
C ASP A 108 -0.44 -20.90 -7.37
N GLY A 109 -1.52 -20.93 -6.59
CA GLY A 109 -1.85 -22.10 -5.77
C GLY A 109 -0.94 -22.28 -4.55
N MET A 110 -0.30 -21.21 -4.06
CA MET A 110 0.57 -21.30 -2.89
C MET A 110 -0.25 -21.63 -1.64
N ALA A 111 0.01 -22.80 -1.06
CA ALA A 111 -0.53 -23.18 0.24
C ALA A 111 0.19 -22.43 1.37
N SER A 112 -0.58 -22.00 2.36
CA SER A 112 -0.09 -21.30 3.54
C SER A 112 -0.98 -21.60 4.75
N GLU A 113 -0.60 -21.14 5.94
CA GLU A 113 -1.44 -21.25 7.12
C GLU A 113 -2.79 -20.53 6.95
N THR A 114 -2.80 -19.37 6.25
CA THR A 114 -4.03 -18.64 5.91
C THR A 114 -4.92 -19.40 4.95
N VAL A 115 -4.33 -20.08 3.96
CA VAL A 115 -5.03 -20.85 2.93
C VAL A 115 -4.36 -22.22 2.79
N PRO A 116 -4.68 -23.18 3.68
CA PRO A 116 -4.05 -24.51 3.63
C PRO A 116 -4.38 -25.31 2.36
N CYS A 117 -5.57 -25.09 1.82
CA CYS A 117 -6.05 -25.74 0.59
C CYS A 117 -6.35 -24.67 -0.47
N PRO A 118 -5.35 -24.25 -1.27
CA PRO A 118 -5.56 -23.25 -2.30
C PRO A 118 -6.48 -23.77 -3.42
N PRO A 119 -7.26 -22.87 -4.06
CA PRO A 119 -8.15 -23.27 -5.14
C PRO A 119 -7.38 -23.74 -6.37
N ALA A 120 -7.90 -24.75 -7.05
CA ALA A 120 -7.37 -25.19 -8.34
C ALA A 120 -7.55 -24.11 -9.44
N SER A 121 -6.69 -24.15 -10.45
CA SER A 121 -6.87 -23.33 -11.65
C SER A 121 -8.17 -23.71 -12.37
N LYS A 122 -8.85 -22.69 -12.94
CA LYS A 122 -10.09 -22.89 -13.70
C LYS A 122 -9.79 -23.19 -15.17
N PRO A 123 -10.69 -23.90 -15.87
CA PRO A 123 -10.60 -24.01 -17.32
C PRO A 123 -10.54 -22.61 -17.97
N GLY A 124 -9.59 -22.42 -18.90
CA GLY A 124 -9.36 -21.14 -19.55
C GLY A 124 -8.39 -20.19 -18.84
N ASP A 125 -7.95 -20.53 -17.62
CA ASP A 125 -6.86 -19.78 -16.96
C ASP A 125 -5.56 -19.89 -17.76
N GLY A 126 -4.82 -18.77 -17.85
CA GLY A 126 -3.46 -18.75 -18.38
C GLY A 126 -2.48 -19.45 -17.41
N LYS A 127 -1.34 -19.86 -17.95
CA LYS A 127 -0.23 -20.40 -17.14
C LYS A 127 0.41 -19.27 -16.33
N VAL A 128 0.67 -19.54 -15.05
CA VAL A 128 1.27 -18.54 -14.16
C VAL A 128 2.50 -19.10 -13.45
N GLU A 129 3.46 -18.23 -13.21
CA GLU A 129 4.68 -18.56 -12.47
C GLU A 129 5.07 -17.39 -11.57
N TYR A 130 5.37 -17.69 -10.31
CA TYR A 130 5.90 -16.72 -9.35
C TYR A 130 7.35 -17.05 -9.03
N ARG A 131 8.27 -16.20 -9.45
CA ARG A 131 9.71 -16.35 -9.27
C ARG A 131 10.21 -15.42 -8.19
N GLY A 132 10.36 -15.93 -6.97
CA GLY A 132 11.05 -15.23 -5.87
C GLY A 132 12.56 -15.16 -6.09
N GLY A 133 13.22 -14.22 -5.41
CA GLY A 133 14.68 -14.03 -5.52
C GLY A 133 15.14 -13.44 -6.85
N LYS A 134 14.28 -12.83 -7.65
CA LYS A 134 14.61 -12.29 -8.98
C LYS A 134 14.61 -10.76 -8.97
N ARG A 135 15.80 -10.18 -8.79
CA ARG A 135 15.99 -8.72 -8.82
C ARG A 135 16.21 -8.23 -10.24
N VAL A 136 15.29 -7.43 -10.75
CA VAL A 136 15.36 -6.83 -12.09
C VAL A 136 16.54 -5.87 -12.18
N THR A 137 17.32 -5.99 -13.27
CA THR A 137 18.54 -5.21 -13.54
C THR A 137 18.48 -4.46 -14.86
N GLY A 138 17.56 -4.82 -15.77
CA GLY A 138 17.43 -4.15 -17.07
C GLY A 138 16.04 -4.35 -17.68
N VAL A 139 15.61 -3.34 -18.43
CA VAL A 139 14.36 -3.37 -19.22
C VAL A 139 14.63 -2.74 -20.57
N SER A 140 14.25 -3.42 -21.65
CA SER A 140 14.39 -2.91 -23.01
C SER A 140 13.22 -3.34 -23.90
N TYR A 141 12.89 -2.52 -24.89
CA TYR A 141 11.83 -2.81 -25.85
C TYR A 141 12.41 -3.11 -27.22
N ASN A 142 11.95 -4.16 -27.86
CA ASN A 142 12.27 -4.49 -29.25
C ASN A 142 11.02 -4.21 -30.11
N PRO A 143 11.00 -3.11 -30.88
CA PRO A 143 9.84 -2.72 -31.67
C PRO A 143 9.56 -3.69 -32.84
N GLU A 144 10.59 -4.32 -33.42
CA GLU A 144 10.43 -5.26 -34.55
C GLU A 144 9.65 -6.52 -34.11
N LYS A 145 9.93 -7.01 -32.89
CA LYS A 145 9.25 -8.18 -32.32
C LYS A 145 8.01 -7.80 -31.50
N GLY A 146 7.82 -6.51 -31.17
CA GLY A 146 6.77 -6.04 -30.28
C GLY A 146 6.87 -6.58 -28.86
N LEU A 147 8.08 -6.91 -28.38
CA LEU A 147 8.33 -7.54 -27.09
C LEU A 147 9.15 -6.64 -26.17
N VAL A 148 8.79 -6.65 -24.89
CA VAL A 148 9.60 -6.05 -23.83
C VAL A 148 10.43 -7.15 -23.18
N ARG A 149 11.74 -6.94 -23.09
CA ARG A 149 12.70 -7.83 -22.44
C ARG A 149 13.03 -7.30 -21.05
N VAL A 150 12.97 -8.17 -20.06
CA VAL A 150 13.35 -7.90 -18.65
C VAL A 150 14.54 -8.76 -18.29
N GLN A 151 15.64 -8.13 -17.87
CA GLN A 151 16.83 -8.77 -17.33
C GLN A 151 16.77 -8.78 -15.81
N PHE A 152 17.23 -9.84 -15.19
CA PHE A 152 17.25 -9.98 -13.75
C PHE A 152 18.39 -10.87 -13.27
N VAL A 153 18.74 -10.72 -12.00
CA VAL A 153 19.72 -11.53 -11.29
C VAL A 153 19.01 -12.33 -10.22
N ASP A 154 19.31 -13.62 -10.12
CA ASP A 154 18.95 -14.42 -8.97
C ASP A 154 19.76 -13.94 -7.76
N VAL A 155 19.08 -13.48 -6.70
CA VAL A 155 19.78 -12.91 -5.52
C VAL A 155 20.54 -13.96 -4.70
N THR A 156 20.26 -15.24 -4.91
CA THR A 156 20.89 -16.35 -4.19
C THR A 156 22.10 -16.89 -4.96
N SER A 157 21.95 -17.15 -6.26
CA SER A 157 23.02 -17.72 -7.11
C SER A 157 23.87 -16.66 -7.81
N ALA A 158 23.43 -15.39 -7.85
CA ALA A 158 23.98 -14.31 -8.64
C ALA A 158 23.95 -14.56 -10.17
N GLU A 159 23.17 -15.54 -10.63
CA GLU A 159 23.02 -15.87 -12.05
C GLU A 159 22.18 -14.82 -12.77
N GLU A 160 22.67 -14.33 -13.90
CA GLU A 160 21.95 -13.40 -14.78
C GLU A 160 21.06 -14.16 -15.75
N SER A 161 19.85 -13.68 -15.92
CA SER A 161 18.86 -14.25 -16.85
C SER A 161 17.97 -13.18 -17.45
N SER A 162 17.20 -13.54 -18.46
CA SER A 162 16.22 -12.64 -19.05
C SER A 162 14.99 -13.37 -19.55
N VAL A 163 13.86 -12.66 -19.55
CA VAL A 163 12.60 -13.11 -20.15
C VAL A 163 12.01 -12.00 -21.01
N SER A 164 11.18 -12.36 -21.99
CA SER A 164 10.50 -11.38 -22.85
C SER A 164 9.02 -11.68 -22.93
N ALA A 165 8.20 -10.63 -23.01
CA ALA A 165 6.75 -10.75 -23.13
C ALA A 165 6.17 -9.60 -23.97
N GLU A 166 4.93 -9.74 -24.41
CA GLU A 166 4.18 -8.70 -25.12
C GLU A 166 3.95 -7.46 -24.26
N MET A 167 3.87 -7.66 -22.94
CA MET A 167 3.62 -6.59 -21.98
C MET A 167 4.41 -6.78 -20.68
N VAL A 168 4.83 -5.67 -20.07
CA VAL A 168 5.42 -5.64 -18.73
C VAL A 168 4.56 -4.74 -17.83
N ILE A 169 4.29 -5.21 -16.61
CA ILE A 169 3.64 -4.42 -15.57
C ILE A 169 4.64 -4.18 -14.45
N ALA A 170 5.03 -2.93 -14.24
CA ALA A 170 5.88 -2.52 -13.14
C ALA A 170 5.01 -2.26 -11.90
N ALA A 171 5.10 -3.16 -10.93
CA ALA A 171 4.42 -3.17 -9.64
C ALA A 171 5.42 -3.22 -8.48
N ASP A 172 6.63 -2.76 -8.69
CA ASP A 172 7.81 -2.87 -7.83
C ASP A 172 7.92 -1.77 -6.76
N GLY A 173 6.79 -1.11 -6.48
CA GLY A 173 6.57 -0.30 -5.28
C GLY A 173 7.23 1.07 -5.29
N VAL A 174 7.33 1.64 -4.08
CA VAL A 174 7.76 3.04 -3.83
C VAL A 174 9.12 3.35 -4.46
N HIS A 175 10.07 2.44 -4.34
CA HIS A 175 11.44 2.59 -4.83
C HIS A 175 11.66 1.95 -6.21
N SER A 176 10.64 1.94 -7.05
CA SER A 176 10.61 1.25 -8.34
C SER A 176 11.94 1.26 -9.08
N THR A 177 12.51 0.07 -9.26
CA THR A 177 13.70 -0.16 -10.07
C THR A 177 13.42 0.10 -11.54
N VAL A 178 12.23 -0.28 -12.02
CA VAL A 178 11.82 -0.05 -13.41
C VAL A 178 11.78 1.43 -13.73
N ARG A 179 11.22 2.29 -12.85
CA ARG A 179 11.26 3.76 -13.05
C ARG A 179 12.70 4.27 -13.18
N LYS A 180 13.60 3.80 -12.31
CA LYS A 180 15.01 4.21 -12.30
C LYS A 180 15.74 3.77 -13.57
N LEU A 181 15.56 2.51 -13.98
CA LEU A 181 16.19 1.95 -15.19
C LEU A 181 15.75 2.68 -16.46
N LEU A 182 14.47 3.08 -16.53
CA LEU A 182 13.90 3.81 -17.65
C LEU A 182 14.02 5.34 -17.51
N GLN A 183 14.67 5.82 -16.45
CA GLN A 183 14.85 7.25 -16.15
C GLN A 183 13.54 8.03 -16.18
N ILE A 184 12.45 7.42 -15.75
CA ILE A 184 11.12 8.04 -15.72
C ILE A 184 11.10 9.14 -14.64
N PRO A 185 10.83 10.40 -15.02
CA PRO A 185 10.82 11.51 -14.07
C PRO A 185 9.84 11.27 -12.92
N THR A 186 10.33 11.34 -11.70
CA THR A 186 9.54 11.12 -10.49
C THR A 186 9.95 12.14 -9.43
N ARG A 187 8.97 12.82 -8.86
CA ARG A 187 9.18 13.74 -7.75
C ARG A 187 8.93 13.02 -6.43
N GLU A 188 10.00 12.70 -5.74
CA GLU A 188 9.94 12.15 -4.38
C GLU A 188 10.05 13.29 -3.36
N THR A 189 9.20 13.25 -2.32
CA THR A 189 9.14 14.31 -1.31
C THR A 189 8.91 13.71 0.08
N TYR A 190 9.78 14.03 1.03
CA TYR A 190 9.52 13.79 2.45
C TYR A 190 8.44 14.75 2.94
N ALA A 191 7.48 14.27 3.70
CA ALA A 191 6.31 15.03 4.11
C ALA A 191 6.55 15.97 5.32
N GLY A 192 7.74 15.93 5.92
CA GLY A 192 8.09 16.70 7.13
C GLY A 192 7.68 16.00 8.44
N TYR A 193 7.23 14.76 8.37
CA TYR A 193 6.84 13.96 9.54
C TYR A 193 7.05 12.46 9.29
N ILE A 194 7.13 11.73 10.37
CA ILE A 194 7.29 10.27 10.40
C ILE A 194 6.01 9.59 10.86
N GLY A 195 5.91 8.29 10.64
CA GLY A 195 4.89 7.43 11.21
C GLY A 195 5.51 6.39 12.14
N TRP A 196 5.29 6.53 13.44
CA TRP A 196 5.44 5.42 14.36
C TRP A 196 4.29 4.45 14.12
N ARG A 197 4.58 3.16 14.16
CA ARG A 197 3.60 2.12 13.83
C ARG A 197 3.74 0.93 14.76
N GLY A 198 2.66 0.20 14.92
CA GLY A 198 2.66 -1.05 15.64
C GLY A 198 1.33 -1.74 15.63
N THR A 199 1.35 -2.97 16.10
CA THR A 199 0.17 -3.79 16.34
C THR A 199 0.17 -4.29 17.77
N VAL A 200 -1.02 -4.50 18.31
CA VAL A 200 -1.21 -5.13 19.62
C VAL A 200 -2.21 -6.27 19.45
N PRO A 201 -1.87 -7.50 19.86
CA PRO A 201 -2.82 -8.59 19.92
C PRO A 201 -4.02 -8.22 20.80
N GLU A 202 -5.25 -8.41 20.29
CA GLU A 202 -6.47 -8.00 20.97
C GLU A 202 -6.60 -8.59 22.37
N HIS A 203 -6.17 -9.82 22.58
CA HIS A 203 -6.24 -10.50 23.88
C HIS A 203 -5.35 -9.86 24.97
N LEU A 204 -4.40 -8.99 24.61
CA LEU A 204 -3.58 -8.23 25.57
C LEU A 204 -4.28 -6.95 26.04
N LEU A 205 -5.35 -6.52 25.38
CA LEU A 205 -6.07 -5.27 25.67
C LEU A 205 -7.22 -5.50 26.63
N SER A 206 -7.53 -4.48 27.42
CA SER A 206 -8.72 -4.49 28.29
C SER A 206 -10.00 -4.50 27.45
N LYS A 207 -11.08 -5.08 27.99
CA LYS A 207 -12.39 -5.11 27.35
C LYS A 207 -12.85 -3.70 26.96
N GLN A 208 -12.64 -2.72 27.81
CA GLN A 208 -13.01 -1.32 27.57
C GLN A 208 -12.25 -0.75 26.36
N THR A 209 -10.97 -1.05 26.22
CA THR A 209 -10.16 -0.61 25.08
C THR A 209 -10.60 -1.29 23.79
N ILE A 210 -10.89 -2.59 23.82
CA ILE A 210 -11.41 -3.31 22.68
C ILE A 210 -12.75 -2.72 22.21
N GLU A 211 -13.69 -2.49 23.12
CA GLU A 211 -14.99 -1.88 22.81
C GLU A 211 -14.83 -0.47 22.21
N TYR A 212 -13.88 0.32 22.74
CA TYR A 212 -13.61 1.66 22.22
C TYR A 212 -13.16 1.64 20.75
N PHE A 213 -12.30 0.72 20.35
CA PHE A 213 -11.76 0.63 18.98
C PHE A 213 -12.59 -0.24 18.04
N SER A 214 -13.52 -1.05 18.54
CA SER A 214 -14.29 -1.98 17.73
C SER A 214 -15.17 -1.28 16.70
N ASN A 215 -15.30 -1.92 15.53
CA ASN A 215 -16.19 -1.52 14.44
C ASN A 215 -15.99 -0.10 13.89
N ARG A 216 -14.77 0.47 14.02
CA ARG A 216 -14.51 1.84 13.59
C ARG A 216 -13.06 2.08 13.20
N LEU A 217 -12.87 3.04 12.28
CA LEU A 217 -11.61 3.70 12.03
C LEU A 217 -11.51 4.91 12.95
N ASN A 218 -10.51 4.95 13.83
CA ASN A 218 -10.37 5.97 14.86
C ASN A 218 -9.26 6.95 14.50
N PHE A 219 -9.59 8.25 14.55
CA PHE A 219 -8.63 9.34 14.55
C PHE A 219 -8.53 9.91 15.97
N THR A 220 -7.35 9.87 16.57
CA THR A 220 -7.11 10.51 17.86
C THR A 220 -6.18 11.70 17.63
N LEU A 221 -6.76 12.91 17.71
CA LEU A 221 -6.08 14.16 17.46
C LEU A 221 -5.52 14.71 18.78
N MET A 222 -4.23 15.02 18.78
CA MET A 222 -3.52 15.65 19.89
C MET A 222 -2.84 16.94 19.40
N ARG A 223 -2.13 17.65 20.25
CA ARG A 223 -1.48 18.89 19.87
C ARG A 223 -0.27 18.58 18.96
N GLY A 224 -0.38 18.95 17.68
CA GLY A 224 0.68 18.81 16.68
C GLY A 224 0.98 17.38 16.24
N THR A 225 0.11 16.42 16.57
CA THR A 225 0.29 15.00 16.25
C THR A 225 -1.05 14.28 16.27
N TYR A 226 -1.16 13.12 15.65
CA TYR A 226 -2.39 12.32 15.68
C TYR A 226 -2.13 10.85 15.39
N PHE A 227 -3.09 10.02 15.82
CA PHE A 227 -3.14 8.58 15.54
C PHE A 227 -4.27 8.22 14.59
N ILE A 228 -4.04 7.17 13.84
CA ILE A 228 -5.08 6.39 13.16
C ILE A 228 -5.00 4.98 13.71
N SER A 229 -6.13 4.42 14.16
CA SER A 229 -6.18 3.09 14.80
C SER A 229 -7.41 2.31 14.35
N TYR A 230 -7.26 1.01 14.11
CA TYR A 230 -8.31 0.11 13.66
C TYR A 230 -7.93 -1.36 13.86
N LEU A 231 -8.93 -2.23 13.95
CA LEU A 231 -8.74 -3.68 14.04
C LEU A 231 -8.47 -4.28 12.66
N ILE A 232 -7.55 -5.24 12.61
CA ILE A 232 -7.19 -6.00 11.41
C ILE A 232 -7.16 -7.51 11.71
N PRO A 233 -7.29 -8.36 10.69
CA PRO A 233 -6.98 -9.79 10.83
C PRO A 233 -5.52 -10.02 11.27
N THR A 234 -5.23 -11.20 11.80
CA THR A 234 -3.83 -11.67 11.89
C THR A 234 -3.27 -11.96 10.50
N GLU A 235 -1.97 -12.20 10.39
CA GLU A 235 -1.36 -12.67 9.13
C GLU A 235 -1.95 -14.03 8.69
N THR A 236 -2.32 -14.86 9.65
CA THR A 236 -2.95 -16.16 9.44
C THR A 236 -4.46 -16.09 9.19
N GLY A 237 -5.02 -14.87 9.05
CA GLY A 237 -6.39 -14.64 8.62
C GLY A 237 -7.46 -14.75 9.73
N HIS A 238 -7.08 -14.74 11.00
CA HIS A 238 -8.07 -14.72 12.09
C HIS A 238 -8.78 -13.36 12.17
N VAL A 239 -10.10 -13.38 12.07
CA VAL A 239 -11.00 -12.22 12.17
C VAL A 239 -11.89 -12.24 13.42
N GLU A 240 -11.85 -13.35 14.16
CA GLU A 240 -12.69 -13.58 15.33
C GLU A 240 -12.26 -12.69 16.49
N GLN A 241 -13.23 -12.21 17.24
CA GLN A 241 -12.97 -11.40 18.44
C GLN A 241 -12.05 -12.15 19.42
N GLY A 242 -11.07 -11.43 19.95
CA GLY A 242 -10.04 -11.96 20.85
C GLY A 242 -8.79 -12.46 20.14
N LYS A 243 -8.84 -12.71 18.82
CA LYS A 243 -7.69 -13.16 18.01
C LYS A 243 -7.15 -12.11 17.06
N ARG A 244 -7.84 -10.99 16.90
CA ARG A 244 -7.49 -9.90 15.99
C ARG A 244 -6.26 -9.11 16.48
N LEU A 245 -5.77 -8.23 15.61
CA LEU A 245 -4.75 -7.25 15.95
C LEU A 245 -5.34 -5.84 15.95
N LEU A 246 -5.01 -5.01 16.92
CA LEU A 246 -5.23 -3.58 16.85
C LEU A 246 -4.01 -2.94 16.19
N ASN A 247 -4.17 -2.47 14.98
CA ASN A 247 -3.15 -1.74 14.23
C ASN A 247 -3.29 -0.23 14.47
N TRP A 248 -2.14 0.46 14.57
CA TRP A 248 -2.11 1.90 14.70
C TRP A 248 -0.94 2.53 13.97
N VAL A 249 -1.11 3.79 13.59
CA VAL A 249 -0.06 4.66 13.08
C VAL A 249 -0.15 6.00 13.80
N TRP A 250 1.01 6.50 14.26
CA TRP A 250 1.15 7.76 14.97
C TRP A 250 2.03 8.72 14.17
N TYR A 251 1.43 9.76 13.63
CA TYR A 251 2.13 10.75 12.83
C TYR A 251 2.74 11.82 13.71
N TYR A 252 4.04 12.02 13.58
CA TYR A 252 4.85 12.91 14.39
C TYR A 252 5.79 13.77 13.53
N VAL A 253 5.78 15.07 13.74
CA VAL A 253 6.59 16.03 12.97
C VAL A 253 8.04 15.92 13.37
N VAL A 254 8.90 15.66 12.39
CA VAL A 254 10.36 15.63 12.55
C VAL A 254 10.99 16.32 11.33
N PRO A 255 11.75 17.41 11.51
CA PRO A 255 12.45 18.04 10.41
C PRO A 255 13.48 17.12 9.77
N ASP A 256 13.56 17.14 8.44
CA ASP A 256 14.55 16.33 7.73
C ASP A 256 15.98 16.77 8.10
N GLY A 257 16.88 15.78 8.24
CA GLY A 257 18.28 16.04 8.62
C GLY A 257 18.49 16.54 10.06
N SER A 258 17.43 16.59 10.90
CA SER A 258 17.57 17.00 12.30
C SER A 258 18.28 15.96 13.16
N PRO A 259 18.91 16.37 14.29
CA PRO A 259 19.45 15.41 15.26
C PRO A 259 18.41 14.43 15.80
N GLU A 260 17.15 14.89 15.97
CA GLU A 260 16.03 14.04 16.37
C GLU A 260 15.74 12.98 15.32
N MET A 261 15.78 13.33 14.01
CA MET A 261 15.64 12.37 12.92
C MET A 261 16.71 11.29 12.99
N THR A 262 17.97 11.70 13.15
CA THR A 262 19.09 10.77 13.27
C THR A 262 18.92 9.84 14.47
N SER A 263 18.55 10.37 15.63
CA SER A 263 18.30 9.56 16.83
C SER A 263 17.19 8.53 16.62
N ILE A 264 16.05 8.95 16.06
CA ILE A 264 14.90 8.07 15.82
C ILE A 264 15.23 6.96 14.81
N PHE A 265 16.01 7.27 13.78
CA PHE A 265 16.36 6.33 12.71
C PHE A 265 17.65 5.55 12.95
N THR A 266 18.32 5.74 14.09
CA THR A 266 19.42 4.90 14.55
C THR A 266 18.86 3.73 15.36
N ASP A 267 19.12 2.51 14.89
CA ASP A 267 18.60 1.29 15.50
C ASP A 267 19.41 0.88 16.76
N ILE A 268 18.95 -0.19 17.42
CA ILE A 268 19.59 -0.74 18.64
C ILE A 268 21.05 -1.18 18.42
N ASN A 269 21.47 -1.41 17.17
CA ASN A 269 22.82 -1.80 16.79
C ASN A 269 23.67 -0.59 16.33
N GLY A 270 23.15 0.64 16.43
CA GLY A 270 23.83 1.86 16.01
C GLY A 270 23.79 2.13 14.49
N ARG A 271 23.05 1.34 13.70
CA ARG A 271 22.91 1.55 12.27
C ARG A 271 21.86 2.62 11.99
N VAL A 272 22.19 3.61 11.15
CA VAL A 272 21.24 4.62 10.68
C VAL A 272 20.48 4.10 9.47
N HIS A 273 19.15 4.05 9.58
CA HIS A 273 18.25 3.67 8.50
C HIS A 273 17.80 4.91 7.71
N GLN A 274 17.69 4.78 6.40
CA GLN A 274 17.27 5.88 5.54
C GLN A 274 15.76 6.16 5.59
N ASN A 275 14.93 5.11 5.58
CA ASN A 275 13.48 5.23 5.43
C ASN A 275 12.67 4.52 6.52
N THR A 276 13.15 3.39 7.03
CA THR A 276 12.40 2.55 8.00
C THR A 276 13.35 1.90 8.96
N VAL A 277 13.07 2.02 10.26
CA VAL A 277 13.64 1.16 11.30
C VAL A 277 12.68 0.01 11.52
N PRO A 278 13.03 -1.23 11.16
CA PRO A 278 12.14 -2.39 11.24
C PRO A 278 11.70 -2.72 12.67
N GLN A 279 10.64 -3.55 12.78
CA GLN A 279 10.23 -4.14 14.05
C GLN A 279 11.39 -4.86 14.74
N GLY A 280 11.49 -4.68 16.07
CA GLY A 280 12.54 -5.28 16.89
C GLY A 280 13.89 -4.57 16.81
N LEU A 281 14.06 -3.58 15.92
CA LEU A 281 15.29 -2.80 15.81
C LEU A 281 15.17 -1.36 16.33
N VAL A 282 13.99 -0.91 16.69
CA VAL A 282 13.80 0.43 17.30
C VAL A 282 14.52 0.51 18.62
N ASN A 283 15.28 1.59 18.84
CA ASN A 283 15.93 1.84 20.12
C ASN A 283 14.88 2.02 21.24
N PRO A 284 14.89 1.17 22.30
CA PRO A 284 13.88 1.21 23.35
C PRO A 284 13.84 2.54 24.13
N GLU A 285 14.98 3.21 24.31
CA GLU A 285 15.05 4.49 25.01
C GLU A 285 14.38 5.60 24.20
N VAL A 286 14.62 5.62 22.90
CA VAL A 286 13.99 6.58 21.97
C VAL A 286 12.47 6.38 21.95
N TRP A 287 12.01 5.13 21.88
CA TRP A 287 10.58 4.81 21.95
C TRP A 287 9.97 5.20 23.29
N ALA A 288 10.60 4.83 24.41
CA ALA A 288 10.13 5.18 25.75
C ALA A 288 10.06 6.70 25.96
N GLY A 289 11.06 7.45 25.49
CA GLY A 289 11.06 8.91 25.51
C GLY A 289 9.91 9.51 24.71
N GLN A 290 9.66 8.99 23.51
CA GLN A 290 8.52 9.40 22.66
C GLN A 290 7.18 9.14 23.35
N VAL A 291 6.99 7.96 23.93
CA VAL A 291 5.77 7.61 24.67
C VAL A 291 5.58 8.53 25.88
N ALA A 292 6.60 8.65 26.73
CA ALA A 292 6.54 9.46 27.95
C ALA A 292 6.14 10.93 27.68
N ARG A 293 6.67 11.51 26.59
CA ARG A 293 6.37 12.89 26.17
C ARG A 293 4.89 13.11 25.85
N PHE A 294 4.20 12.13 25.28
CA PHE A 294 2.82 12.29 24.82
C PHE A 294 1.77 11.55 25.65
N LEU A 295 2.19 10.62 26.51
CA LEU A 295 1.29 9.84 27.37
C LEU A 295 0.27 10.70 28.14
N PRO A 296 0.63 11.86 28.72
CA PRO A 296 -0.33 12.72 29.42
C PRO A 296 -1.45 13.28 28.53
N GLN A 297 -1.25 13.32 27.21
CA GLN A 297 -2.22 13.83 26.23
C GLN A 297 -3.11 12.72 25.66
N MET A 298 -2.74 11.46 25.85
CA MET A 298 -3.47 10.31 25.32
C MET A 298 -4.74 10.02 26.12
N ILE A 299 -5.79 9.61 25.42
CA ILE A 299 -6.95 8.97 26.05
C ILE A 299 -6.56 7.60 26.58
N ALA A 300 -7.20 7.14 27.65
CA ALA A 300 -6.84 5.89 28.33
C ALA A 300 -6.74 4.67 27.38
N PRO A 301 -7.71 4.43 26.47
CA PRO A 301 -7.59 3.32 25.50
C PRO A 301 -6.34 3.41 24.61
N LEU A 302 -5.98 4.61 24.15
CA LEU A 302 -4.79 4.79 23.30
C LEU A 302 -3.50 4.61 24.11
N ALA A 303 -3.46 5.13 25.34
CA ALA A 303 -2.33 4.95 26.26
C ALA A 303 -2.06 3.46 26.53
N GLU A 304 -3.12 2.66 26.74
CA GLU A 304 -3.00 1.21 26.89
C GLU A 304 -2.41 0.56 25.64
N VAL A 305 -2.93 0.89 24.46
CA VAL A 305 -2.45 0.35 23.17
C VAL A 305 -0.95 0.64 22.96
N VAL A 306 -0.55 1.89 23.14
CA VAL A 306 0.85 2.30 22.94
C VAL A 306 1.78 1.60 23.95
N SER A 307 1.37 1.53 25.22
CA SER A 307 2.14 0.89 26.29
C SER A 307 2.28 -0.62 26.12
N LYS A 308 1.29 -1.27 25.50
CA LYS A 308 1.26 -2.71 25.26
C LYS A 308 1.78 -3.12 23.88
N THR A 309 2.26 -2.18 23.07
CA THR A 309 2.84 -2.48 21.75
C THR A 309 4.18 -3.19 21.91
N PRO A 310 4.30 -4.47 21.48
CA PRO A 310 5.50 -5.26 21.77
C PRO A 310 6.68 -4.88 20.86
N ARG A 311 6.41 -4.56 19.60
CA ARG A 311 7.41 -4.32 18.57
C ARG A 311 7.03 -3.11 17.71
N PRO A 312 7.21 -1.87 18.20
CA PRO A 312 7.00 -0.69 17.39
C PRO A 312 8.03 -0.62 16.26
N PHE A 313 7.67 0.07 15.19
CA PHE A 313 8.59 0.43 14.12
C PHE A 313 8.30 1.85 13.64
N VAL A 314 9.22 2.44 12.88
CA VAL A 314 9.08 3.82 12.42
C VAL A 314 9.46 3.96 10.97
N THR A 315 8.68 4.76 10.23
CA THR A 315 8.92 5.03 8.81
C THR A 315 8.85 6.52 8.52
N LYS A 316 9.70 7.00 7.62
CA LYS A 316 9.49 8.33 7.01
C LYS A 316 8.20 8.32 6.22
N VAL A 317 7.40 9.37 6.35
CA VAL A 317 6.22 9.53 5.50
C VAL A 317 6.61 10.39 4.30
N GLY A 318 6.36 9.87 3.12
CA GLY A 318 6.68 10.54 1.87
C GLY A 318 5.62 10.29 0.81
N GLU A 319 5.85 10.89 -0.34
CA GLU A 319 5.07 10.68 -1.54
C GLU A 319 5.98 10.69 -2.76
N ALA A 320 5.60 9.95 -3.80
CA ALA A 320 6.29 9.91 -5.07
C ALA A 320 5.27 10.15 -6.18
N GLU A 321 5.43 11.23 -6.92
CA GLU A 321 4.55 11.61 -8.02
C GLU A 321 5.25 11.35 -9.36
N CYS A 322 4.68 10.46 -10.16
CA CYS A 322 5.11 10.18 -11.52
C CYS A 322 4.04 10.68 -12.50
N SER A 323 4.46 11.29 -13.62
CA SER A 323 3.55 11.77 -14.66
C SER A 323 3.45 10.83 -15.87
N THR A 324 4.23 9.76 -15.88
CA THR A 324 4.33 8.82 -17.00
C THR A 324 3.86 7.43 -16.58
N PRO A 325 2.57 7.12 -16.71
CA PRO A 325 2.02 5.84 -16.27
C PRO A 325 2.31 4.69 -17.23
N SER A 326 2.70 4.98 -18.47
CA SER A 326 3.08 3.96 -19.45
C SER A 326 4.17 4.43 -20.41
N VAL A 327 4.91 3.48 -20.98
CA VAL A 327 5.90 3.69 -22.04
C VAL A 327 5.78 2.59 -23.10
N TYR A 328 6.50 2.73 -24.22
CA TYR A 328 6.48 1.74 -25.31
C TYR A 328 5.09 1.48 -25.85
N ASP A 329 4.32 2.56 -26.10
CA ASP A 329 2.94 2.50 -26.59
C ASP A 329 2.03 1.61 -25.73
N GLY A 330 2.21 1.69 -24.39
CA GLY A 330 1.44 0.94 -23.42
C GLY A 330 1.90 -0.51 -23.18
N ARG A 331 3.01 -0.92 -23.80
CA ARG A 331 3.58 -2.27 -23.56
C ARG A 331 4.31 -2.39 -22.23
N LEU A 332 4.63 -1.28 -21.59
CA LEU A 332 5.06 -1.25 -20.21
C LEU A 332 4.21 -0.23 -19.46
N VAL A 333 3.56 -0.67 -18.40
CA VAL A 333 2.72 0.17 -17.53
C VAL A 333 3.20 0.12 -16.08
N LEU A 334 3.15 1.28 -15.40
CA LEU A 334 3.40 1.37 -13.98
C LEU A 334 2.06 1.32 -13.22
N VAL A 335 2.02 0.57 -12.12
CA VAL A 335 0.81 0.39 -11.31
C VAL A 335 1.09 0.52 -9.81
N GLY A 336 0.07 0.88 -9.04
CA GLY A 336 0.20 1.06 -7.59
C GLY A 336 1.27 2.07 -7.22
N ASP A 337 2.04 1.76 -6.18
CA ASP A 337 3.11 2.64 -5.68
C ASP A 337 4.30 2.77 -6.64
N ALA A 338 4.45 1.88 -7.63
CA ALA A 338 5.43 2.04 -8.69
C ALA A 338 5.07 3.21 -9.62
N PHE A 339 3.79 3.56 -9.75
CA PHE A 339 3.33 4.75 -10.45
C PHE A 339 3.29 5.97 -9.53
N THR A 340 2.50 5.92 -8.47
CA THR A 340 2.38 7.05 -7.52
C THR A 340 2.20 6.55 -6.11
N THR A 341 3.07 7.02 -5.21
CA THR A 341 2.98 6.72 -3.77
C THR A 341 2.30 7.87 -3.04
N PHE A 342 1.35 7.52 -2.20
CA PHE A 342 0.63 8.48 -1.35
C PHE A 342 1.12 8.46 0.09
N ARG A 343 0.94 9.57 0.79
CA ARG A 343 0.99 9.58 2.25
C ARG A 343 -0.10 8.64 2.79
N SER A 344 0.17 7.93 3.86
CA SER A 344 -0.65 6.80 4.33
C SER A 344 -1.91 7.19 5.13
N HIS A 345 -2.54 8.34 4.84
CA HIS A 345 -3.66 8.85 5.67
C HIS A 345 -5.03 8.29 5.28
N LEU A 346 -5.23 8.00 3.99
CA LEU A 346 -6.50 7.49 3.46
C LEU A 346 -6.50 5.98 3.22
N GLY A 347 -5.33 5.32 3.31
CA GLY A 347 -5.22 3.90 3.03
C GLY A 347 -5.57 3.50 1.59
N MET A 348 -5.32 4.38 0.59
CA MET A 348 -5.79 4.22 -0.79
C MET A 348 -4.81 3.52 -1.74
N ALA A 349 -3.68 3.02 -1.25
CA ALA A 349 -2.67 2.38 -2.11
C ALA A 349 -3.19 1.12 -2.81
N SER A 350 -3.85 0.22 -2.08
CA SER A 350 -4.47 -0.98 -2.64
C SER A 350 -5.63 -0.65 -3.58
N GLU A 351 -6.43 0.36 -3.24
CA GLU A 351 -7.53 0.83 -4.08
C GLU A 351 -7.03 1.42 -5.41
N GLN A 352 -5.93 2.18 -5.40
CA GLN A 352 -5.27 2.64 -6.62
C GLN A 352 -4.81 1.45 -7.48
N ALA A 353 -4.14 0.47 -6.86
CA ALA A 353 -3.68 -0.71 -7.57
C ALA A 353 -4.84 -1.48 -8.24
N ALA A 354 -5.95 -1.64 -7.52
CA ALA A 354 -7.17 -2.28 -8.03
C ALA A 354 -7.83 -1.47 -9.16
N ARG A 355 -7.86 -0.14 -9.06
CA ARG A 355 -8.35 0.70 -10.17
C ARG A 355 -7.51 0.53 -11.43
N HIS A 356 -6.20 0.42 -11.31
CA HIS A 356 -5.34 0.16 -12.47
C HIS A 356 -5.67 -1.19 -13.13
N VAL A 357 -6.09 -2.22 -12.36
CA VAL A 357 -6.61 -3.49 -12.91
C VAL A 357 -7.83 -3.24 -13.80
N LEU A 358 -8.85 -2.52 -13.27
CA LEU A 358 -10.07 -2.22 -14.03
C LEU A 358 -9.79 -1.36 -15.26
N GLN A 359 -8.91 -0.37 -15.16
CA GLN A 359 -8.54 0.49 -16.27
C GLN A 359 -7.88 -0.30 -17.40
N MET A 360 -6.96 -1.22 -17.07
CA MET A 360 -6.34 -2.10 -18.07
C MET A 360 -7.35 -3.05 -18.71
N ASP A 361 -8.31 -3.57 -17.95
CA ASP A 361 -9.40 -4.41 -18.50
C ASP A 361 -10.21 -3.63 -19.56
N ARG A 362 -10.53 -2.37 -19.29
CA ARG A 362 -11.25 -1.49 -20.23
C ARG A 362 -10.43 -1.22 -21.52
N VAL A 363 -9.11 -1.04 -21.39
CA VAL A 363 -8.21 -0.93 -22.56
C VAL A 363 -8.25 -2.20 -23.41
N TRP A 364 -8.14 -3.36 -22.79
CA TRP A 364 -8.11 -4.65 -23.49
C TRP A 364 -9.46 -5.01 -24.15
N ARG A 365 -10.56 -4.50 -23.61
CA ARG A 365 -11.89 -4.62 -24.23
C ARG A 365 -12.13 -3.58 -25.32
N GLY A 366 -11.25 -2.60 -25.48
CA GLY A 366 -11.41 -1.51 -26.43
C GLY A 366 -12.44 -0.44 -26.01
N GLU A 367 -12.79 -0.41 -24.72
CA GLU A 367 -13.72 0.59 -24.16
C GLU A 367 -13.06 1.97 -24.02
N ILE A 368 -11.75 1.99 -23.76
CA ILE A 368 -10.91 3.19 -23.71
C ILE A 368 -9.58 2.92 -24.39
N THR A 369 -8.96 3.99 -24.88
CA THR A 369 -7.60 3.95 -25.40
C THR A 369 -6.56 3.91 -24.27
N GLN A 370 -5.31 3.52 -24.57
CA GLN A 370 -4.20 3.59 -23.61
C GLN A 370 -4.01 5.03 -23.09
N ARG A 371 -4.12 6.03 -23.95
CA ARG A 371 -4.00 7.44 -23.58
C ARG A 371 -5.08 7.86 -22.58
N GLU A 372 -6.34 7.50 -22.82
CA GLU A 372 -7.44 7.80 -21.90
C GLU A 372 -7.23 7.12 -20.54
N ARG A 373 -6.75 5.87 -20.55
CA ARG A 373 -6.34 5.17 -19.31
C ARG A 373 -5.27 5.93 -18.55
N ASP A 374 -4.26 6.41 -19.24
CA ASP A 374 -3.13 7.14 -18.64
C ASP A 374 -3.61 8.48 -18.06
N ASP A 375 -4.45 9.21 -18.78
CA ASP A 375 -5.06 10.44 -18.30
C ASP A 375 -5.94 10.22 -17.06
N GLU A 376 -6.76 9.17 -17.04
CA GLU A 376 -7.55 8.77 -15.87
C GLU A 376 -6.65 8.41 -14.66
N ALA A 377 -5.56 7.67 -14.87
CA ALA A 377 -4.63 7.28 -13.81
C ALA A 377 -3.93 8.50 -13.21
N ILE A 378 -3.43 9.42 -14.04
CA ILE A 378 -2.79 10.66 -13.61
C ILE A 378 -3.76 11.54 -12.80
N LEU A 379 -4.98 11.73 -13.30
CA LEU A 379 -5.98 12.55 -12.60
C LEU A 379 -6.35 11.96 -11.24
N TYR A 380 -6.56 10.65 -11.19
CA TYR A 380 -6.88 9.95 -9.96
C TYR A 380 -5.74 10.06 -8.94
N ALA A 381 -4.50 9.85 -9.38
CA ALA A 381 -3.31 9.99 -8.54
C ALA A 381 -3.16 11.42 -7.99
N LYS A 382 -3.24 12.46 -8.83
CA LYS A 382 -3.17 13.87 -8.41
C LYS A 382 -4.24 14.20 -7.38
N ARG A 383 -5.47 13.72 -7.59
CA ARG A 383 -6.57 13.90 -6.65
C ARG A 383 -6.26 13.27 -5.29
N LEU A 384 -5.77 12.04 -5.28
CA LEU A 384 -5.45 11.32 -4.04
C LEU A 384 -4.25 11.91 -3.31
N VAL A 385 -3.21 12.35 -4.02
CA VAL A 385 -2.07 13.06 -3.43
C VAL A 385 -2.57 14.29 -2.65
N LEU A 386 -3.40 15.13 -3.27
CA LEU A 386 -3.92 16.33 -2.63
C LEU A 386 -4.84 16.01 -1.45
N LEU A 387 -5.72 15.01 -1.55
CA LEU A 387 -6.59 14.59 -0.44
C LEU A 387 -5.79 14.05 0.75
N ASN A 388 -4.77 13.23 0.49
CA ASN A 388 -3.89 12.73 1.55
C ASN A 388 -3.11 13.87 2.22
N ARG A 389 -2.62 14.84 1.44
CA ARG A 389 -2.00 16.05 2.00
C ARG A 389 -2.97 16.82 2.91
N LEU A 390 -4.21 17.04 2.49
CA LEU A 390 -5.21 17.76 3.28
C LEU A 390 -5.45 17.09 4.64
N ILE A 391 -5.63 15.77 4.68
CA ILE A 391 -5.84 15.04 5.95
C ILE A 391 -4.61 15.14 6.84
N GLY A 392 -3.42 14.90 6.31
CA GLY A 392 -2.18 15.00 7.08
C GLY A 392 -1.97 16.40 7.67
N LEU A 393 -2.18 17.45 6.86
CA LEU A 393 -2.03 18.86 7.27
C LEU A 393 -3.06 19.26 8.35
N THR A 394 -4.30 18.74 8.25
CA THR A 394 -5.33 18.95 9.28
C THR A 394 -4.91 18.30 10.59
N GLY A 395 -4.50 17.04 10.55
CA GLY A 395 -4.09 16.30 11.75
C GLY A 395 -2.88 16.90 12.46
N LEU A 396 -1.97 17.51 11.72
CA LEU A 396 -0.77 18.18 12.25
C LEU A 396 -0.97 19.67 12.59
N GLY A 397 -2.13 20.26 12.24
CA GLY A 397 -2.44 21.67 12.51
C GLY A 397 -1.73 22.68 11.61
N TRP A 398 -1.29 22.28 10.42
CA TRP A 398 -0.57 23.15 9.45
C TRP A 398 -1.56 23.92 8.56
N ILE A 399 -2.24 24.90 9.13
CA ILE A 399 -3.40 25.57 8.52
C ILE A 399 -3.09 26.29 7.18
N TRP A 400 -1.95 26.96 7.08
CA TRP A 400 -1.59 27.67 5.84
C TRP A 400 -1.30 26.70 4.68
N ALA A 401 -0.59 25.63 4.96
CA ALA A 401 -0.33 24.59 3.98
C ALA A 401 -1.64 23.87 3.58
N PHE A 402 -2.55 23.67 4.53
CA PHE A 402 -3.90 23.15 4.27
C PHE A 402 -4.66 24.05 3.30
N LEU A 403 -4.75 25.36 3.57
CA LEU A 403 -5.48 26.30 2.70
C LEU A 403 -4.91 26.32 1.27
N LYS A 404 -3.59 26.37 1.13
CA LYS A 404 -2.92 26.31 -0.18
C LYS A 404 -3.26 25.00 -0.92
N THR A 405 -3.22 23.88 -0.22
CA THR A 405 -3.54 22.57 -0.82
C THR A 405 -5.01 22.47 -1.20
N ALA A 406 -5.93 23.03 -0.37
CA ALA A 406 -7.36 23.05 -0.65
C ALA A 406 -7.67 23.86 -1.92
N VAL A 407 -7.08 25.03 -2.09
CA VAL A 407 -7.22 25.83 -3.32
C VAL A 407 -6.75 25.05 -4.54
N THR A 408 -5.60 24.37 -4.43
CA THR A 408 -5.05 23.53 -5.51
C THR A 408 -6.01 22.38 -5.86
N TYR A 409 -6.58 21.73 -4.85
CA TYR A 409 -7.56 20.65 -5.03
C TYR A 409 -8.83 21.14 -5.73
N ILE A 410 -9.40 22.25 -5.26
CA ILE A 410 -10.59 22.86 -5.86
C ILE A 410 -10.32 23.26 -7.31
N SER A 411 -9.18 23.90 -7.60
CA SER A 411 -8.77 24.26 -8.95
C SER A 411 -8.68 23.03 -9.87
N LEU A 412 -8.07 21.93 -9.41
CA LEU A 412 -7.99 20.68 -10.17
C LEU A 412 -9.38 20.14 -10.50
N MET A 413 -10.28 20.10 -9.51
CA MET A 413 -11.63 19.56 -9.68
C MET A 413 -12.50 20.43 -10.59
N THR A 414 -12.36 21.77 -10.51
CA THR A 414 -13.09 22.72 -11.36
C THR A 414 -12.63 22.62 -12.81
N ARG A 415 -11.32 22.57 -13.06
CA ARG A 415 -10.76 22.41 -14.41
C ARG A 415 -11.21 21.11 -15.05
N HIS A 416 -11.24 20.01 -14.28
CA HIS A 416 -11.73 18.72 -14.77
C HIS A 416 -13.22 18.80 -15.16
N LYS A 417 -14.08 19.35 -14.31
CA LYS A 417 -15.52 19.51 -14.62
C LYS A 417 -15.78 20.36 -15.86
N LEU A 418 -14.94 21.37 -16.10
CA LEU A 418 -15.08 22.28 -17.26
C LEU A 418 -14.47 21.70 -18.55
N GLY A 419 -14.03 20.44 -18.57
CA GLY A 419 -13.43 19.79 -19.75
C GLY A 419 -12.09 20.41 -20.19
N ARG A 420 -11.48 21.27 -19.35
CA ARG A 420 -10.22 21.98 -19.65
C ARG A 420 -8.95 21.23 -19.26
N VAL A 421 -9.07 20.04 -18.70
CA VAL A 421 -7.91 19.20 -18.37
C VAL A 421 -7.65 18.24 -19.51
N ARG A 422 -7.06 18.73 -20.59
CA ARG A 422 -6.08 17.93 -21.33
C ARG A 422 -4.84 17.90 -20.45
N ILE A 423 -4.51 16.77 -19.88
CA ILE A 423 -3.33 16.60 -19.05
C ILE A 423 -2.15 16.56 -20.01
N LEU A 424 -1.31 17.59 -19.94
CA LEU A 424 0.01 17.62 -20.57
C LEU A 424 0.97 16.75 -19.79
#